data_0ce11252c510b426eeb8fa397234c4ac
#
_entry.id   0ce11252c510b426eeb8fa397234c4ac
#
_cell.length_a   1.000
_cell.length_b   1.000
_cell.length_c   1.000
_cell.angle_alpha   90.00
_cell.angle_beta   90.00
_cell.angle_gamma   90.00
#
_symmetry.space_group_name_H-M   'P 1'
#
loop_
_entity.id
_entity.type
_entity.pdbx_description
1 polymer ?
#
loop_
_entity_poly.entity_id
_entity_poly.type
_entity_poly.pdbx_seq_one_letter_code
_entity_poly.pdbx_strand_id
1 'polypeptide(L)'
;MINKNQIYKKAYSLLSKRDYSVAVMRKKLFDFAYTDSPDDFCEITIERIIDDLKEKNWLSDERVVSTYLNSKGNLYGEKRIWFELKKIGIDHQVIEKILQSFEFCDHEKAKTLLGKKFKGHATSMKEKAKRRDYLMRRGFSFSISNKLVVRDN
;
A
#
# COMPACT_ATOMS: atom_id res chain seq x y z
N MET A 1 -28.12 5.58 19.83
CA MET A 1 -27.15 4.50 20.08
C MET A 1 -26.99 3.65 18.83
N ILE A 2 -25.78 3.55 18.32
CA ILE A 2 -25.47 2.76 17.12
C ILE A 2 -25.52 1.28 17.48
N ASN A 3 -26.27 0.51 16.70
CA ASN A 3 -26.40 -0.94 16.92
C ASN A 3 -25.55 -1.76 15.94
N LYS A 4 -25.42 -3.05 16.22
CA LYS A 4 -24.63 -3.99 15.42
C LYS A 4 -25.00 -3.96 13.93
N ASN A 5 -26.27 -3.87 13.57
CA ASN A 5 -26.71 -3.85 12.21
C ASN A 5 -26.28 -2.58 11.45
N GLN A 6 -26.23 -1.45 12.13
CA GLN A 6 -25.75 -0.19 11.58
C GLN A 6 -24.24 -0.25 11.29
N ILE A 7 -23.46 -0.90 12.16
CA ILE A 7 -22.02 -1.10 11.95
C ILE A 7 -21.79 -2.03 10.75
N TYR A 8 -22.54 -3.13 10.61
CA TYR A 8 -22.49 -3.99 9.42
C TYR A 8 -22.83 -3.24 8.14
N LYS A 9 -23.91 -2.45 8.14
CA LYS A 9 -24.27 -1.63 6.99
C LYS A 9 -23.16 -0.65 6.58
N LYS A 10 -22.50 -0.07 7.58
CA LYS A 10 -21.34 0.80 7.33
C LYS A 10 -20.19 0.03 6.68
N ALA A 11 -19.85 -1.15 7.20
CA ALA A 11 -18.82 -2.00 6.64
C ALA A 11 -19.12 -2.39 5.19
N TYR A 12 -20.34 -2.86 4.91
CA TYR A 12 -20.78 -3.21 3.54
C TYR A 12 -20.73 -2.02 2.58
N SER A 13 -21.16 -0.85 3.03
CA SER A 13 -21.08 0.37 2.23
C SER A 13 -19.63 0.72 1.86
N LEU A 14 -18.70 0.53 2.76
CA LEU A 14 -17.27 0.76 2.51
C LEU A 14 -16.70 -0.27 1.53
N LEU A 15 -16.97 -1.56 1.78
CA LEU A 15 -16.45 -2.66 0.96
C LEU A 15 -17.05 -2.69 -0.45
N SER A 16 -18.23 -2.13 -0.66
CA SER A 16 -18.82 -2.00 -2.00
C SER A 16 -18.06 -1.03 -2.91
N LYS A 17 -17.27 -0.14 -2.33
CA LYS A 17 -16.50 0.88 -3.06
C LYS A 17 -15.10 0.43 -3.41
N ARG A 18 -14.42 -0.24 -2.49
CA ARG A 18 -13.05 -0.74 -2.64
C ARG A 18 -12.67 -1.71 -1.54
N ASP A 19 -11.57 -2.43 -1.72
CA ASP A 19 -10.95 -3.19 -0.65
C ASP A 19 -10.31 -2.27 0.41
N TYR A 20 -10.36 -2.72 1.66
CA TYR A 20 -9.72 -2.07 2.80
C TYR A 20 -8.86 -3.07 3.56
N SER A 21 -7.75 -2.61 4.13
CA SER A 21 -7.03 -3.43 5.10
C SER A 21 -7.84 -3.61 6.37
N VAL A 22 -7.58 -4.69 7.09
CA VAL A 22 -8.24 -4.97 8.38
C VAL A 22 -8.06 -3.79 9.34
N ALA A 23 -6.86 -3.26 9.45
CA ALA A 23 -6.56 -2.13 10.35
C ALA A 23 -7.34 -0.85 9.98
N VAL A 24 -7.41 -0.51 8.70
CA VAL A 24 -8.17 0.66 8.23
C VAL A 24 -9.67 0.46 8.41
N MET A 25 -10.18 -0.72 8.12
CA MET A 25 -11.60 -1.05 8.34
C MET A 25 -11.95 -0.94 9.83
N ARG A 26 -11.15 -1.53 10.71
CA ARG A 26 -11.32 -1.43 12.16
C ARG A 26 -11.41 0.02 12.60
N LYS A 27 -10.45 0.84 12.20
CA LYS A 27 -10.45 2.27 12.54
C LYS A 27 -11.70 2.99 12.06
N LYS A 28 -12.12 2.75 10.81
CA LYS A 28 -13.33 3.39 10.27
C LYS A 28 -14.61 2.97 10.99
N LEU A 29 -14.70 1.73 11.41
CA LEU A 29 -15.86 1.25 12.19
C LEU A 29 -15.84 1.82 13.61
N PHE A 30 -14.66 1.94 14.22
CA PHE A 30 -14.50 2.61 15.49
C PHE A 30 -14.91 4.09 15.40
N ASP A 31 -14.36 4.83 14.46
CA ASP A 31 -14.68 6.24 14.26
C ASP A 31 -16.19 6.46 14.04
N PHE A 32 -16.85 5.53 13.35
CA PHE A 32 -18.29 5.57 13.14
C PHE A 32 -19.09 5.28 14.41
N ALA A 33 -18.70 4.27 15.18
CA ALA A 33 -19.41 3.84 16.38
C ALA A 33 -19.20 4.80 17.56
N TYR A 34 -18.01 5.36 17.70
CA TYR A 34 -17.64 6.24 18.81
C TYR A 34 -18.24 7.65 18.72
N THR A 35 -18.85 8.03 17.62
CA THR A 35 -19.48 9.35 17.48
C THR A 35 -20.63 9.53 18.48
N ASP A 36 -21.25 8.44 18.96
CA ASP A 36 -22.42 8.49 19.85
C ASP A 36 -22.21 7.98 21.27
N SER A 37 -21.24 7.10 21.52
CA SER A 37 -20.95 6.59 22.88
C SER A 37 -19.74 5.65 22.92
N PRO A 38 -18.66 5.99 23.63
CA PRO A 38 -17.59 5.04 23.86
C PRO A 38 -18.02 4.00 24.90
N ASP A 39 -18.22 2.76 24.47
CA ASP A 39 -18.61 1.64 25.32
C ASP A 39 -17.78 0.40 24.93
N ASP A 40 -17.34 -0.37 25.91
CA ASP A 40 -16.65 -1.67 25.73
C ASP A 40 -17.42 -2.62 24.80
N PHE A 41 -18.74 -2.48 24.77
CA PHE A 41 -19.61 -3.23 23.86
C PHE A 41 -19.30 -2.95 22.38
N CYS A 42 -18.94 -1.72 22.02
CA CYS A 42 -18.59 -1.35 20.64
C CYS A 42 -17.32 -2.04 20.18
N GLU A 43 -16.31 -2.14 21.05
CA GLU A 43 -15.05 -2.79 20.74
C GLU A 43 -15.23 -4.27 20.41
N ILE A 44 -15.86 -5.01 21.32
CA ILE A 44 -16.14 -6.44 21.14
C ILE A 44 -16.99 -6.70 19.90
N THR A 45 -17.97 -5.84 19.65
CA THR A 45 -18.87 -5.96 18.50
C THR A 45 -18.11 -5.73 17.19
N ILE A 46 -17.24 -4.71 17.14
CA ILE A 46 -16.42 -4.42 15.95
C ILE A 46 -15.48 -5.58 15.66
N GLU A 47 -14.79 -6.12 16.65
CA GLU A 47 -13.89 -7.26 16.43
C GLU A 47 -14.63 -8.50 15.92
N ARG A 48 -15.82 -8.78 16.41
CA ARG A 48 -16.68 -9.87 15.90
C ARG A 48 -17.10 -9.63 14.44
N ILE A 49 -17.40 -8.39 14.09
CA ILE A 49 -17.74 -8.03 12.70
C ILE A 49 -16.51 -8.19 11.81
N ILE A 50 -15.35 -7.73 12.24
CA ILE A 50 -14.08 -7.90 11.51
C ILE A 50 -13.81 -9.40 11.27
N ASP A 51 -13.93 -10.23 12.28
CA ASP A 51 -13.72 -11.68 12.15
C ASP A 51 -14.71 -12.32 11.17
N ASP A 52 -15.98 -11.93 11.22
CA ASP A 52 -17.00 -12.41 10.27
C ASP A 52 -16.71 -12.00 8.83
N LEU A 53 -16.29 -10.76 8.62
CA LEU A 53 -15.91 -10.26 7.29
C LEU A 53 -14.66 -10.97 6.74
N LYS A 54 -13.71 -11.30 7.59
CA LYS A 54 -12.52 -12.10 7.23
C LYS A 54 -12.91 -13.51 6.87
N GLU A 55 -13.75 -14.15 7.65
CA GLU A 55 -14.23 -15.52 7.42
C GLU A 55 -14.99 -15.64 6.09
N LYS A 56 -15.80 -14.65 5.76
CA LYS A 56 -16.51 -14.55 4.46
C LYS A 56 -15.61 -14.13 3.30
N ASN A 57 -14.34 -13.89 3.55
CA ASN A 57 -13.37 -13.39 2.58
C ASN A 57 -13.75 -12.04 1.93
N TRP A 58 -14.56 -11.25 2.60
CA TRP A 58 -14.90 -9.89 2.19
C TRP A 58 -13.87 -8.86 2.65
N LEU A 59 -13.06 -9.23 3.65
CA LEU A 59 -11.95 -8.45 4.18
C LEU A 59 -10.68 -9.30 4.14
N SER A 60 -9.68 -8.90 3.35
CA SER A 60 -8.46 -9.67 3.15
C SER A 60 -7.26 -8.76 2.91
N ASP A 61 -6.33 -8.76 3.83
CA ASP A 61 -5.07 -8.02 3.70
C ASP A 61 -4.22 -8.55 2.54
N GLU A 62 -4.21 -9.86 2.31
CA GLU A 62 -3.51 -10.47 1.18
C GLU A 62 -4.03 -9.94 -0.16
N ARG A 63 -5.36 -9.82 -0.30
CA ARG A 63 -5.98 -9.25 -1.51
C ARG A 63 -5.65 -7.77 -1.67
N VAL A 64 -5.61 -7.00 -0.59
CA VAL A 64 -5.20 -5.58 -0.62
C VAL A 64 -3.78 -5.44 -1.16
N VAL A 65 -2.84 -6.26 -0.66
CA VAL A 65 -1.46 -6.27 -1.15
C VAL A 65 -1.39 -6.63 -2.62
N SER A 66 -2.04 -7.72 -3.02
CA SER A 66 -2.04 -8.18 -4.43
C SER A 66 -2.61 -7.13 -5.37
N THR A 67 -3.71 -6.51 -5.01
CA THR A 67 -4.34 -5.43 -5.79
C THR A 67 -3.42 -4.21 -5.91
N TYR A 68 -2.76 -3.83 -4.83
CA TYR A 68 -1.79 -2.74 -4.83
C TYR A 68 -0.61 -3.05 -5.77
N LEU A 69 -0.04 -4.25 -5.68
CA LEU A 69 1.08 -4.65 -6.52
C LEU A 69 0.70 -4.71 -8.01
N ASN A 70 -0.49 -5.20 -8.32
CA ASN A 70 -0.97 -5.25 -9.70
C ASN A 70 -1.19 -3.85 -10.29
N SER A 71 -1.63 -2.89 -9.50
CA SER A 71 -1.91 -1.53 -9.98
C SER A 71 -0.70 -0.60 -9.92
N LYS A 72 0.15 -0.72 -8.90
CA LYS A 72 1.24 0.23 -8.62
C LYS A 72 2.63 -0.40 -8.46
N GLY A 73 2.73 -1.73 -8.48
CA GLY A 73 3.98 -2.43 -8.25
C GLY A 73 5.09 -2.06 -9.24
N ASN A 74 4.74 -1.72 -10.47
CA ASN A 74 5.69 -1.28 -11.50
C ASN A 74 6.05 0.21 -11.44
N LEU A 75 5.35 0.99 -10.61
CA LEU A 75 5.55 2.44 -10.51
C LEU A 75 6.49 2.83 -9.37
N TYR A 76 6.75 1.92 -8.44
CA TYR A 76 7.52 2.20 -7.22
C TYR A 76 8.56 1.13 -6.95
N GLY A 77 9.65 1.53 -6.32
CA GLY A 77 10.65 0.63 -5.76
C GLY A 77 10.16 -0.05 -4.49
N GLU A 78 10.84 -1.11 -4.09
CA GLU A 78 10.46 -1.97 -2.96
C GLU A 78 10.28 -1.18 -1.66
N LYS A 79 11.17 -0.23 -1.36
CA LYS A 79 11.07 0.59 -0.13
C LYS A 79 9.76 1.35 -0.03
N ARG A 80 9.28 1.94 -1.12
CA ARG A 80 8.03 2.67 -1.14
C ARG A 80 6.82 1.74 -1.05
N ILE A 81 6.88 0.59 -1.70
CA ILE A 81 5.84 -0.45 -1.59
C ILE A 81 5.67 -0.87 -0.13
N TRP A 82 6.76 -1.18 0.56
CA TRP A 82 6.74 -1.51 1.98
C TRP A 82 6.17 -0.38 2.84
N PHE A 83 6.60 0.84 2.59
CA PHE A 83 6.12 2.01 3.34
C PHE A 83 4.61 2.21 3.18
N GLU A 84 4.10 2.18 1.96
CA GLU A 84 2.67 2.39 1.68
C GLU A 84 1.80 1.27 2.27
N LEU A 85 2.24 0.02 2.18
CA LEU A 85 1.50 -1.12 2.73
C LEU A 85 1.53 -1.14 4.27
N LYS A 86 2.65 -0.81 4.89
CA LYS A 86 2.73 -0.68 6.34
C LYS A 86 1.91 0.50 6.86
N LYS A 87 1.84 1.60 6.14
CA LYS A 87 1.05 2.78 6.49
C LYS A 87 -0.44 2.46 6.65
N ILE A 88 -0.96 1.54 5.87
CA ILE A 88 -2.35 1.07 6.01
C ILE A 88 -2.50 -0.12 6.97
N GLY A 89 -1.47 -0.40 7.76
CA GLY A 89 -1.50 -1.37 8.86
C GLY A 89 -1.44 -2.83 8.46
N ILE A 90 -0.87 -3.15 7.29
CA ILE A 90 -0.67 -4.55 6.89
C ILE A 90 0.58 -5.12 7.56
N ASP A 91 0.45 -6.35 8.07
CA ASP A 91 1.51 -7.04 8.78
C ASP A 91 2.70 -7.35 7.86
N HIS A 92 3.92 -7.23 8.40
CA HIS A 92 5.17 -7.53 7.72
C HIS A 92 5.16 -8.91 7.04
N GLN A 93 4.67 -9.93 7.73
CA GLN A 93 4.63 -11.30 7.21
C GLN A 93 3.72 -11.45 5.99
N VAL A 94 2.60 -10.75 5.95
CA VAL A 94 1.67 -10.76 4.81
C VAL A 94 2.32 -10.10 3.60
N ILE A 95 2.97 -8.97 3.78
CA ILE A 95 3.68 -8.25 2.72
C ILE A 95 4.81 -9.12 2.16
N GLU A 96 5.64 -9.67 3.03
CA GLU A 96 6.79 -10.50 2.64
C GLU A 96 6.36 -11.73 1.84
N LYS A 97 5.36 -12.46 2.32
CA LYS A 97 4.82 -13.64 1.65
C LYS A 97 4.37 -13.34 0.21
N ILE A 98 3.68 -12.23 0.01
CA ILE A 98 3.16 -11.88 -1.30
C ILE A 98 4.24 -11.32 -2.21
N LEU A 99 5.15 -10.49 -1.67
CA LEU A 99 6.29 -9.97 -2.43
C LEU A 99 7.20 -11.07 -2.97
N GLN A 100 7.39 -12.15 -2.22
CA GLN A 100 8.17 -13.31 -2.67
C GLN A 100 7.56 -14.00 -3.91
N SER A 101 6.25 -13.94 -4.07
CA SER A 101 5.56 -14.51 -5.24
C SER A 101 5.56 -13.59 -6.47
N PHE A 102 5.93 -12.34 -6.30
CA PHE A 102 6.05 -11.37 -7.39
C PHE A 102 7.52 -11.25 -7.81
N GLU A 103 7.81 -11.53 -9.06
CA GLU A 103 9.15 -11.30 -9.63
C GLU A 103 9.32 -9.80 -9.93
N PHE A 104 9.87 -9.07 -8.97
CA PHE A 104 10.25 -7.68 -9.18
C PHE A 104 11.75 -7.53 -9.38
N CYS A 105 12.12 -6.90 -10.46
CA CYS A 105 13.46 -6.39 -10.66
C CYS A 105 13.43 -4.86 -10.53
N ASP A 106 13.83 -4.32 -9.40
CA ASP A 106 13.86 -2.88 -9.17
C ASP A 106 14.73 -2.14 -10.18
N HIS A 107 15.83 -2.74 -10.60
CA HIS A 107 16.69 -2.17 -11.65
C HIS A 107 15.95 -1.95 -12.98
N GLU A 108 15.22 -2.96 -13.45
CA GLU A 108 14.47 -2.87 -14.71
C GLU A 108 13.27 -1.90 -14.60
N LYS A 109 12.57 -1.90 -13.46
CA LYS A 109 11.50 -0.92 -13.21
C LYS A 109 12.02 0.51 -13.22
N ALA A 110 13.11 0.75 -12.49
CA ALA A 110 13.75 2.07 -12.41
C ALA A 110 14.23 2.55 -13.80
N LYS A 111 14.84 1.67 -14.56
CA LYS A 111 15.29 1.96 -15.92
C LYS A 111 14.13 2.37 -16.84
N THR A 112 13.04 1.62 -16.79
CA THR A 112 11.83 1.91 -17.57
C THR A 112 11.21 3.27 -17.18
N LEU A 113 11.09 3.54 -15.88
CA LEU A 113 10.55 4.79 -15.37
C LEU A 113 11.42 5.99 -15.73
N LEU A 114 12.73 5.82 -15.61
CA LEU A 114 13.69 6.87 -15.98
C LEU A 114 13.58 7.24 -17.47
N GLY A 115 13.50 6.23 -18.34
CA GLY A 115 13.35 6.43 -19.79
C GLY A 115 12.02 7.08 -20.19
N LYS A 116 10.94 6.84 -19.44
CA LYS A 116 9.65 7.50 -19.67
C LYS A 116 9.63 8.96 -19.22
N LYS A 117 10.32 9.27 -18.12
CA LYS A 117 10.33 10.61 -17.53
C LYS A 117 11.31 11.55 -18.21
N PHE A 118 12.48 11.06 -18.56
CA PHE A 118 13.57 11.86 -19.12
C PHE A 118 13.99 11.35 -20.48
N LYS A 119 14.22 12.28 -21.39
CA LYS A 119 14.73 11.97 -22.75
C LYS A 119 16.24 12.20 -22.79
N GLY A 120 16.95 11.33 -23.53
CA GLY A 120 18.37 11.45 -23.72
C GLY A 120 19.22 11.23 -22.46
N HIS A 121 20.52 11.48 -22.60
CA HIS A 121 21.48 11.32 -21.51
C HIS A 121 21.56 12.57 -20.64
N ALA A 122 21.85 12.39 -19.37
CA ALA A 122 22.12 13.52 -18.47
C ALA A 122 23.49 14.13 -18.82
N THR A 123 23.52 15.42 -19.13
CA THR A 123 24.72 16.13 -19.57
C THR A 123 25.45 16.86 -18.45
N SER A 124 24.81 17.08 -17.32
CA SER A 124 25.37 17.80 -16.17
C SER A 124 25.21 17.05 -14.87
N MET A 125 26.03 17.40 -13.88
CA MET A 125 25.91 16.88 -12.50
C MET A 125 24.54 17.19 -11.91
N LYS A 126 24.00 18.36 -12.21
CA LYS A 126 22.67 18.81 -11.75
C LYS A 126 21.56 17.92 -12.34
N GLU A 127 21.62 17.58 -13.61
CA GLU A 127 20.66 16.67 -14.24
C GLU A 127 20.77 15.25 -13.68
N LYS A 128 21.97 14.75 -13.47
CA LYS A 128 22.22 13.45 -12.85
C LYS A 128 21.61 13.39 -11.44
N ALA A 129 21.83 14.41 -10.63
CA ALA A 129 21.24 14.52 -9.30
C ALA A 129 19.71 14.55 -9.36
N LYS A 130 19.12 15.29 -10.29
CA LYS A 130 17.66 15.38 -10.49
C LYS A 130 17.05 14.01 -10.83
N ARG A 131 17.67 13.26 -11.74
CA ARG A 131 17.22 11.92 -12.14
C ARG A 131 17.33 10.91 -10.98
N ARG A 132 18.44 10.95 -10.26
CA ARG A 132 18.65 10.12 -9.06
C ARG A 132 17.60 10.41 -8.00
N ASP A 133 17.34 11.67 -7.68
CA ASP A 133 16.33 12.08 -6.70
C ASP A 133 14.92 11.65 -7.11
N TYR A 134 14.60 11.70 -8.39
CA TYR A 134 13.35 11.18 -8.92
C TYR A 134 13.16 9.69 -8.59
N LEU A 135 14.18 8.87 -8.87
CA LEU A 135 14.13 7.43 -8.57
C LEU A 135 14.07 7.15 -7.06
N MET A 136 14.84 7.88 -6.28
CA MET A 136 14.85 7.72 -4.82
C MET A 136 13.50 8.08 -4.18
N ARG A 137 12.83 9.12 -4.66
CA ARG A 137 11.46 9.45 -4.22
C ARG A 137 10.44 8.38 -4.59
N ARG A 138 10.70 7.63 -5.64
CA ARG A 138 9.89 6.48 -6.04
C ARG A 138 10.19 5.22 -5.24
N GLY A 139 11.14 5.27 -4.32
CA GLY A 139 11.47 4.17 -3.40
C GLY A 139 12.56 3.24 -3.89
N PHE A 140 13.30 3.60 -4.93
CA PHE A 140 14.47 2.84 -5.38
C PHE A 140 15.68 3.18 -4.51
N SER A 141 16.57 2.20 -4.30
CA SER A 141 17.78 2.40 -3.50
C SER A 141 18.73 3.41 -4.17
N PHE A 142 19.58 4.05 -3.36
CA PHE A 142 20.64 4.91 -3.88
C PHE A 142 21.55 4.15 -4.86
N SER A 143 21.93 2.91 -4.53
CA SER A 143 22.78 2.08 -5.38
C SER A 143 22.19 1.90 -6.80
N ILE A 144 20.93 1.50 -6.90
CA ILE A 144 20.24 1.33 -8.19
C ILE A 144 20.12 2.66 -8.92
N SER A 145 19.67 3.69 -8.22
CA SER A 145 19.45 5.02 -8.77
C SER A 145 20.73 5.63 -9.33
N ASN A 146 21.83 5.51 -8.56
CA ASN A 146 23.13 6.03 -8.96
C ASN A 146 23.73 5.26 -10.13
N LYS A 147 23.64 3.93 -10.14
CA LYS A 147 24.12 3.10 -11.26
C LYS A 147 23.45 3.47 -12.58
N LEU A 148 22.15 3.65 -12.58
CA LEU A 148 21.40 4.00 -13.80
C LEU A 148 21.75 5.38 -14.32
N VAL A 149 21.97 6.34 -13.42
CA VAL A 149 22.30 7.72 -13.80
C VAL A 149 23.76 7.86 -14.27
N VAL A 150 24.70 7.10 -13.68
CA VAL A 150 26.12 7.13 -14.03
C VAL A 150 26.43 6.34 -15.31
N ARG A 151 25.70 5.24 -15.56
CA ARG A 151 25.89 4.40 -16.76
C ARG A 151 25.26 4.97 -18.02
N ASP A 152 24.47 6.02 -17.90
CA ASP A 152 23.93 6.77 -19.04
C ASP A 152 24.98 7.66 -19.75
N ASN A 153 26.24 7.32 -19.61
CA ASN A 153 27.35 7.97 -20.34
C ASN A 153 27.72 7.18 -21.58
#